data_fd17651edff148fc09b04df2db421d2d
#
_entry.id   fd17651edff148fc09b04df2db421d2d
#
_cell.length_a   1.000
_cell.length_b   1.000
_cell.length_c   1.000
_cell.angle_alpha   90.00
_cell.angle_beta   90.00
_cell.angle_gamma   90.00
#
_symmetry.space_group_name_H-M   'P 1'
#
loop_
_entity.id
_entity.type
_entity.pdbx_description
1 polymer ?
#
loop_
_entity_poly.entity_id
_entity_poly.type
_entity_poly.pdbx_seq_one_letter_code
_entity_poly.pdbx_strand_id
1 'polypeptide(L)'
;MVRSALGSGRRGPGPVTLAELEAKALSYLERFDSTASNLRAVLVRYATGAHPEDSGPPAQVLAHIDALVRRYSGSGLVDDSRYAYSLARGLRERGLSRVSILGRLGARGVSAEVAERALEQ
;
A
#
# COMPACT_ATOMS: atom_id res chain seq x y z
N MET A 1 -1.56 -14.79 26.98
CA MET A 1 -1.63 -14.82 26.33
C MET A 1 -1.65 -14.22 25.39
N VAL A 2 -1.69 -13.86 24.97
CA VAL A 2 -1.73 -13.28 24.20
C VAL A 2 -1.24 -13.47 23.18
N ARG A 3 -0.74 -14.01 22.87
CA ARG A 3 -0.38 -14.27 21.87
C ARG A 3 -1.03 -14.56 20.89
N SER A 4 -1.74 -15.05 21.03
CA SER A 4 -2.52 -15.54 20.03
C SER A 4 -3.06 -14.53 19.16
N ALA A 5 -3.43 -13.48 19.65
CA ALA A 5 -3.96 -12.44 18.84
C ALA A 5 -2.99 -12.01 17.79
N LEU A 6 -1.73 -12.11 18.09
CA LEU A 6 -0.73 -11.71 17.14
C LEU A 6 -0.66 -12.68 16.00
N GLY A 7 -0.69 -13.94 16.30
CA GLY A 7 -0.47 -14.92 15.28
C GLY A 7 -1.62 -15.08 14.35
N SER A 8 -2.81 -14.85 14.82
CA SER A 8 -3.98 -15.11 14.01
C SER A 8 -4.40 -13.96 13.15
N GLY A 9 -3.84 -12.79 13.36
CA GLY A 9 -4.30 -11.62 12.65
C GLY A 9 -5.61 -11.09 13.16
N ARG A 10 -6.21 -11.73 14.18
CA ARG A 10 -7.40 -11.21 14.75
C ARG A 10 -7.08 -10.08 15.68
N ARG A 11 -7.95 -9.17 15.82
CA ARG A 11 -7.73 -8.06 16.71
C ARG A 11 -8.78 -8.08 17.82
N GLY A 12 -8.45 -7.46 18.94
CA GLY A 12 -9.37 -7.34 20.03
C GLY A 12 -10.43 -6.31 19.77
N PRO A 13 -11.32 -6.09 20.75
CA PRO A 13 -12.32 -5.05 20.60
C PRO A 13 -11.69 -3.66 20.58
N GLY A 14 -12.42 -2.72 20.05
CA GLY A 14 -11.98 -1.35 20.01
C GLY A 14 -11.43 -0.96 18.67
N PRO A 15 -11.07 0.29 18.51
CA PRO A 15 -10.59 0.78 17.22
C PRO A 15 -9.20 0.27 16.90
N VAL A 16 -8.87 0.25 15.62
CA VAL A 16 -7.56 -0.12 15.15
C VAL A 16 -6.53 0.85 15.71
N THR A 17 -5.47 0.32 16.27
CA THR A 17 -4.41 1.16 16.83
C THR A 17 -3.33 1.41 15.80
N LEU A 18 -2.53 2.44 16.08
CA LEU A 18 -1.40 2.74 15.21
C LEU A 18 -0.43 1.55 15.16
N ALA A 19 -0.20 0.89 16.30
CA ALA A 19 0.69 -0.27 16.33
C ALA A 19 0.18 -1.39 15.45
N GLU A 20 -1.13 -1.62 15.43
CA GLU A 20 -1.71 -2.63 14.57
C GLU A 20 -1.56 -2.27 13.10
N LEU A 21 -1.73 -0.99 12.77
CA LEU A 21 -1.54 -0.54 11.40
C LEU A 21 -0.09 -0.70 10.95
N GLU A 22 0.85 -0.37 11.83
CA GLU A 22 2.26 -0.53 11.52
C GLU A 22 2.62 -2.00 11.29
N ALA A 23 2.11 -2.86 12.16
CA ALA A 23 2.40 -4.28 12.02
C ALA A 23 1.83 -4.83 10.71
N LYS A 24 0.63 -4.40 10.36
CA LYS A 24 0.02 -4.84 9.11
C LYS A 24 0.80 -4.34 7.91
N ALA A 25 1.22 -3.07 7.94
CA ALA A 25 1.96 -2.50 6.82
C ALA A 25 3.28 -3.21 6.62
N LEU A 26 4.03 -3.43 7.69
CA LEU A 26 5.33 -4.07 7.57
C LEU A 26 5.22 -5.52 7.13
N SER A 27 4.21 -6.22 7.65
CA SER A 27 3.97 -7.58 7.22
C SER A 27 3.65 -7.66 5.73
N TYR A 28 2.84 -6.72 5.25
CA TYR A 28 2.50 -6.68 3.84
C TYR A 28 3.73 -6.39 2.98
N LEU A 29 4.54 -5.41 3.40
CA LEU A 29 5.69 -5.00 2.60
C LEU A 29 6.82 -6.04 2.61
N GLU A 30 6.84 -6.93 3.60
CA GLU A 30 7.79 -8.04 3.58
C GLU A 30 7.49 -9.01 2.44
N ARG A 31 6.25 -9.06 2.02
CA ARG A 31 5.83 -10.05 1.03
C ARG A 31 5.58 -9.47 -0.34
N PHE A 32 5.24 -8.19 -0.41
CA PHE A 32 4.81 -7.58 -1.67
C PHE A 32 5.45 -6.23 -1.86
N ASP A 33 5.96 -5.99 -3.05
CA ASP A 33 6.32 -4.64 -3.44
C ASP A 33 5.04 -3.85 -3.62
N SER A 34 5.08 -2.54 -3.37
CA SER A 34 3.85 -1.77 -3.34
C SER A 34 4.11 -0.31 -3.64
N THR A 35 3.09 0.35 -4.18
CA THR A 35 3.08 1.80 -4.27
C THR A 35 2.47 2.35 -2.98
N ALA A 36 2.67 3.65 -2.76
CA ALA A 36 2.05 4.32 -1.61
C ALA A 36 0.54 4.20 -1.68
N SER A 37 -0.03 4.40 -2.85
CA SER A 37 -1.48 4.32 -3.03
C SER A 37 -2.01 2.93 -2.72
N ASN A 38 -1.31 1.90 -3.17
CA ASN A 38 -1.74 0.54 -2.92
C ASN A 38 -1.61 0.17 -1.45
N LEU A 39 -0.54 0.60 -0.81
CA LEU A 39 -0.39 0.34 0.62
C LEU A 39 -1.52 1.01 1.39
N ARG A 40 -1.87 2.24 1.02
CA ARG A 40 -2.99 2.91 1.68
C ARG A 40 -4.26 2.09 1.53
N ALA A 41 -4.53 1.60 0.33
CA ALA A 41 -5.73 0.80 0.10
C ALA A 41 -5.74 -0.48 0.94
N VAL A 42 -4.59 -1.12 1.07
CA VAL A 42 -4.47 -2.32 1.90
C VAL A 42 -4.80 -1.99 3.35
N LEU A 43 -4.27 -0.88 3.86
CA LEU A 43 -4.49 -0.51 5.25
C LEU A 43 -5.93 -0.07 5.51
N VAL A 44 -6.53 0.63 4.55
CA VAL A 44 -7.93 1.01 4.68
C VAL A 44 -8.81 -0.23 4.70
N ARG A 45 -8.53 -1.19 3.85
CA ARG A 45 -9.29 -2.43 3.81
C ARG A 45 -9.18 -3.20 5.13
N TYR A 46 -7.97 -3.25 5.66
CA TYR A 46 -7.73 -3.89 6.95
C TYR A 46 -8.53 -3.21 8.06
N ALA A 47 -8.49 -1.88 8.07
CA ALA A 47 -9.21 -1.11 9.09
C ALA A 47 -10.72 -1.22 8.90
N THR A 48 -11.18 -1.28 7.66
CA THR A 48 -12.61 -1.45 7.38
C THR A 48 -13.09 -2.77 7.92
N GLY A 49 -12.30 -3.81 7.81
CA GLY A 49 -12.66 -5.11 8.37
C GLY A 49 -12.81 -5.06 9.89
N ALA A 50 -12.07 -4.15 10.54
CA ALA A 50 -12.17 -3.96 11.98
C ALA A 50 -13.35 -3.09 12.38
N HIS A 51 -13.97 -2.39 11.43
CA HIS A 51 -15.12 -1.51 11.68
C HIS A 51 -16.20 -1.82 10.65
N PRO A 52 -16.75 -3.04 10.68
CA PRO A 52 -17.55 -3.52 9.54
C PRO A 52 -18.92 -2.92 9.43
N GLU A 53 -19.46 -2.38 10.48
CA GLU A 53 -20.84 -1.98 10.41
C GLU A 53 -21.05 -0.59 9.91
N ASP A 54 -20.06 0.14 9.55
CA ASP A 54 -20.28 1.49 9.19
C ASP A 54 -19.75 1.87 7.88
N SER A 55 -19.61 3.12 7.64
CA SER A 55 -19.10 3.66 6.42
C SER A 55 -17.58 3.58 6.37
N GLY A 56 -17.00 2.74 7.15
CA GLY A 56 -15.58 2.54 7.14
C GLY A 56 -14.91 3.02 8.41
N PRO A 57 -13.58 3.11 8.41
CA PRO A 57 -12.86 3.48 9.63
C PRO A 57 -13.13 4.93 10.04
N PRO A 58 -12.99 5.23 11.33
CA PRO A 58 -13.12 6.61 11.78
C PRO A 58 -12.07 7.50 11.15
N ALA A 59 -12.37 8.81 11.11
CA ALA A 59 -11.44 9.77 10.53
C ALA A 59 -10.06 9.72 11.17
N GLN A 60 -10.00 9.46 12.48
CA GLN A 60 -8.72 9.38 13.17
C GLN A 60 -7.89 8.21 12.65
N VAL A 61 -8.52 7.09 12.37
CA VAL A 61 -7.82 5.93 11.83
C VAL A 61 -7.30 6.24 10.43
N LEU A 62 -8.12 6.89 9.61
CA LEU A 62 -7.69 7.28 8.28
C LEU A 62 -6.51 8.24 8.33
N ALA A 63 -6.51 9.16 9.29
CA ALA A 63 -5.40 10.08 9.46
C ALA A 63 -4.12 9.34 9.86
N HIS A 64 -4.23 8.32 10.71
CA HIS A 64 -3.09 7.50 11.08
C HIS A 64 -2.53 6.77 9.86
N ILE A 65 -3.42 6.24 9.02
CA ILE A 65 -3.01 5.53 7.81
C ILE A 65 -2.24 6.47 6.89
N ASP A 66 -2.79 7.67 6.66
CA ASP A 66 -2.15 8.63 5.77
C ASP A 66 -0.78 9.07 6.31
N ALA A 67 -0.68 9.27 7.62
CA ALA A 67 0.59 9.65 8.21
C ALA A 67 1.62 8.54 8.08
N LEU A 68 1.19 7.29 8.25
CA LEU A 68 2.08 6.15 8.13
C LEU A 68 2.60 5.99 6.70
N VAL A 69 1.69 6.11 5.73
CA VAL A 69 2.08 6.00 4.32
C VAL A 69 3.06 7.11 3.95
N ARG A 70 2.82 8.34 4.42
CA ARG A 70 3.76 9.44 4.17
C ARG A 70 5.13 9.15 4.78
N ARG A 71 5.16 8.60 5.99
CA ARG A 71 6.42 8.30 6.65
C ARG A 71 7.21 7.25 5.87
N TYR A 72 6.53 6.21 5.41
CA TYR A 72 7.19 5.15 4.68
C TYR A 72 7.64 5.61 3.30
N SER A 73 6.90 6.52 2.68
CA SER A 73 7.34 7.12 1.42
C SER A 73 8.55 8.01 1.64
N GLY A 74 8.53 8.78 2.71
CA GLY A 74 9.64 9.69 3.00
C GLY A 74 10.94 8.96 3.35
N SER A 75 10.84 7.77 3.93
CA SER A 75 12.02 7.01 4.30
C SER A 75 12.53 6.12 3.17
N GLY A 76 11.77 6.01 2.08
CA GLY A 76 12.15 5.13 0.97
C GLY A 76 11.72 3.69 1.15
N LEU A 77 11.04 3.36 2.24
CA LEU A 77 10.53 2.01 2.42
C LEU A 77 9.49 1.69 1.34
N VAL A 78 8.70 2.68 0.96
CA VAL A 78 7.81 2.62 -0.18
C VAL A 78 8.29 3.65 -1.19
N ASP A 79 8.49 3.24 -2.43
CA ASP A 79 9.10 4.11 -3.43
C ASP A 79 8.42 3.85 -4.77
N ASP A 80 7.52 4.75 -5.14
CA ASP A 80 6.74 4.58 -6.36
C ASP A 80 7.60 4.60 -7.61
N SER A 81 8.68 5.36 -7.61
CA SER A 81 9.58 5.41 -8.77
C SER A 81 10.27 4.08 -8.97
N ARG A 82 10.77 3.48 -7.90
CA ARG A 82 11.42 2.18 -7.97
C ARG A 82 10.41 1.12 -8.43
N TYR A 83 9.21 1.16 -7.86
CA TYR A 83 8.15 0.22 -8.24
C TYR A 83 7.82 0.36 -9.72
N ALA A 84 7.63 1.61 -10.17
CA ALA A 84 7.25 1.86 -11.56
C ALA A 84 8.32 1.40 -12.53
N TYR A 85 9.58 1.65 -12.19
CA TYR A 85 10.69 1.25 -13.07
C TYR A 85 10.73 -0.27 -13.20
N SER A 86 10.65 -0.99 -12.09
CA SER A 86 10.68 -2.45 -12.11
C SER A 86 9.53 -3.04 -12.89
N LEU A 87 8.33 -2.53 -12.65
CA LEU A 87 7.16 -3.07 -13.34
C LEU A 87 7.22 -2.76 -14.83
N ALA A 88 7.59 -1.52 -15.18
CA ALA A 88 7.67 -1.13 -16.59
C ALA A 88 8.69 -1.98 -17.33
N ARG A 89 9.83 -2.22 -16.69
CA ARG A 89 10.88 -3.03 -17.33
C ARG A 89 10.38 -4.44 -17.59
N GLY A 90 9.73 -5.06 -16.61
CA GLY A 90 9.23 -6.42 -16.81
C GLY A 90 8.16 -6.49 -17.88
N LEU A 91 7.26 -5.52 -17.90
CA LEU A 91 6.21 -5.51 -18.91
C LEU A 91 6.77 -5.25 -20.30
N ARG A 92 7.77 -4.39 -20.39
CA ARG A 92 8.40 -4.11 -21.67
C ARG A 92 9.09 -5.37 -22.20
N GLU A 93 9.76 -6.10 -21.33
CA GLU A 93 10.41 -7.35 -21.72
C GLU A 93 9.41 -8.37 -22.21
N ARG A 94 8.17 -8.28 -21.73
CA ARG A 94 7.09 -9.16 -22.18
C ARG A 94 6.41 -8.64 -23.44
N GLY A 95 6.87 -7.51 -23.97
CA GLY A 95 6.37 -7.01 -25.23
C GLY A 95 5.15 -6.10 -25.16
N LEU A 96 4.78 -5.62 -23.96
CA LEU A 96 3.64 -4.75 -23.87
C LEU A 96 3.95 -3.37 -24.44
N SER A 97 2.92 -2.73 -25.01
CA SER A 97 3.07 -1.41 -25.57
C SER A 97 3.18 -0.34 -24.49
N ARG A 98 3.68 0.82 -24.87
CA ARG A 98 3.78 1.96 -23.97
C ARG A 98 2.42 2.29 -23.33
N VAL A 99 1.37 2.33 -24.15
CA VAL A 99 0.03 2.67 -23.65
C VAL A 99 -0.41 1.64 -22.61
N SER A 100 -0.16 0.37 -22.89
CA SER A 100 -0.55 -0.68 -21.97
C SER A 100 0.20 -0.58 -20.65
N ILE A 101 1.51 -0.30 -20.71
CA ILE A 101 2.33 -0.18 -19.51
C ILE A 101 1.85 1.01 -18.67
N LEU A 102 1.60 2.16 -19.32
CA LEU A 102 1.12 3.33 -18.60
C LEU A 102 -0.21 3.05 -17.90
N GLY A 103 -1.10 2.32 -18.58
CA GLY A 103 -2.37 1.95 -17.98
C GLY A 103 -2.21 1.08 -16.75
N ARG A 104 -1.29 0.13 -16.80
CA ARG A 104 -1.06 -0.75 -15.66
C ARG A 104 -0.43 -0.01 -14.49
N LEU A 105 0.50 0.90 -14.78
CA LEU A 105 1.10 1.70 -13.72
C LEU A 105 0.06 2.59 -13.06
N GLY A 106 -0.81 3.21 -13.86
CA GLY A 106 -1.88 4.04 -13.31
C GLY A 106 -2.83 3.25 -12.44
N ALA A 107 -3.13 2.02 -12.83
CA ALA A 107 -4.01 1.16 -12.04
C ALA A 107 -3.43 0.82 -10.68
N ARG A 108 -2.10 0.90 -10.54
CA ARG A 108 -1.44 0.67 -9.27
C ARG A 108 -1.24 1.96 -8.48
N GLY A 109 -1.76 3.07 -8.98
CA GLY A 109 -1.67 4.34 -8.28
C GLY A 109 -0.40 5.11 -8.52
N VAL A 110 0.36 4.75 -9.55
CA VAL A 110 1.55 5.52 -9.93
C VAL A 110 1.08 6.76 -10.70
N SER A 111 1.61 7.92 -10.33
CA SER A 111 1.23 9.16 -11.03
C SER A 111 1.71 9.13 -12.47
N ALA A 112 1.05 9.91 -13.32
CA ALA A 112 1.41 9.97 -14.73
C ALA A 112 2.87 10.40 -14.89
N GLU A 113 3.30 11.36 -14.09
CA GLU A 113 4.66 11.88 -14.18
C GLU A 113 5.68 10.80 -13.83
N VAL A 114 5.45 10.06 -12.77
CA VAL A 114 6.36 9.00 -12.37
C VAL A 114 6.36 7.88 -13.41
N ALA A 115 5.18 7.55 -13.95
CA ALA A 115 5.06 6.50 -14.95
C ALA A 115 5.82 6.86 -16.23
N GLU A 116 5.70 8.12 -16.67
CA GLU A 116 6.42 8.56 -17.86
C GLU A 116 7.92 8.48 -17.66
N ARG A 117 8.39 8.91 -16.49
CA ARG A 117 9.82 8.82 -16.21
C ARG A 117 10.32 7.39 -16.18
N ALA A 118 9.51 6.47 -15.69
CA ALA A 118 9.89 5.06 -15.65
C ALA A 118 10.11 4.52 -17.06
N LEU A 119 9.33 5.00 -18.02
CA LEU A 119 9.46 4.53 -19.39
C LEU A 119 10.63 5.13 -20.13
N GLU A 120 11.19 6.22 -19.61
CA GLU A 120 12.34 6.86 -20.24
C GLU A 120 13.65 6.16 -19.91
N GLN A 121 13.64 5.22 -19.00
CA GLN A 121 14.88 4.56 -18.58
C GLN A 121 15.15 3.21 -19.27
#